data_f75841ef4510e38fdc924cdf6535260a
#
_entry.id   f75841ef4510e38fdc924cdf6535260a
#
_cell.length_a   1.000
_cell.length_b   1.000
_cell.length_c   1.000
_cell.angle_alpha   90.00
_cell.angle_beta   90.00
_cell.angle_gamma   90.00
#
_symmetry.space_group_name_H-M   'P 1'
#
loop_
_entity.id
_entity.type
_entity.pdbx_description
1 polymer ?
#
loop_
_entity_poly.entity_id
_entity_poly.type
_entity_poly.pdbx_seq_one_letter_code
_entity_poly.pdbx_strand_id
1 'polypeptide(L)'
;MGKVLVLYHSQDGNTEKMARLVAEGVCEIPGIEVRLKSIQKANRDDIYWCDGIALGSPTHFGTVSSTMKKFWEELLPDWQKLDGKIGCAFSSQGSWGGGAELTCQALMTIMMNYGFLVFGVTDISGHQFTAHYGATQAGEPREEKQIESCRRLGRRLAEWVAVFIDGRKESHPLLGKYSRHSEKETSKEE
;
A
#
# COMPACT_ATOMS: atom_id res chain seq x y z
N MET A 1 -19.03 -3.11 4.04
CA MET A 1 -17.81 -3.95 4.20
C MET A 1 -16.79 -3.50 3.15
N GLY A 2 -15.72 -2.91 3.62
CA GLY A 2 -14.68 -2.33 2.76
C GLY A 2 -13.95 -3.39 1.94
N LYS A 3 -13.48 -3.00 0.76
CA LYS A 3 -12.87 -3.88 -0.25
C LYS A 3 -11.50 -3.38 -0.66
N VAL A 4 -10.49 -4.22 -0.55
CA VAL A 4 -9.11 -3.89 -0.89
C VAL A 4 -8.60 -4.76 -2.04
N LEU A 5 -8.01 -4.15 -3.03
CA LEU A 5 -7.29 -4.80 -4.12
C LEU A 5 -5.79 -4.63 -3.90
N VAL A 6 -5.05 -5.72 -3.83
CA VAL A 6 -3.59 -5.71 -3.96
C VAL A 6 -3.26 -6.09 -5.39
N LEU A 7 -2.86 -5.08 -6.19
CA LEU A 7 -2.59 -5.23 -7.62
C LEU A 7 -1.10 -5.06 -7.87
N TYR A 8 -0.49 -6.03 -8.55
CA TYR A 8 0.94 -5.99 -8.78
C TYR A 8 1.36 -6.46 -10.18
N HIS A 9 2.48 -5.92 -10.65
CA HIS A 9 3.33 -6.53 -11.66
C HIS A 9 4.55 -7.15 -10.98
N SER A 10 4.96 -8.32 -11.43
CA SER A 10 6.19 -8.96 -10.96
C SER A 10 6.85 -9.68 -12.13
N GLN A 11 8.14 -9.45 -12.34
CA GLN A 11 8.92 -10.13 -13.35
C GLN A 11 9.62 -11.37 -12.76
N ASP A 12 10.32 -11.20 -11.64
CA ASP A 12 11.17 -12.22 -11.01
C ASP A 12 10.58 -12.75 -9.68
N GLY A 13 9.32 -12.46 -9.40
CA GLY A 13 8.63 -12.92 -8.19
C GLY A 13 8.82 -12.05 -6.94
N ASN A 14 9.76 -11.08 -6.93
CA ASN A 14 10.04 -10.28 -5.73
C ASN A 14 8.85 -9.39 -5.35
N THR A 15 8.29 -8.64 -6.31
CA THR A 15 7.09 -7.81 -6.08
C THR A 15 5.87 -8.68 -5.72
N GLU A 16 5.76 -9.90 -6.27
CA GLU A 16 4.69 -10.83 -5.89
C GLU A 16 4.78 -11.24 -4.42
N LYS A 17 5.99 -11.56 -3.92
CA LYS A 17 6.19 -11.89 -2.50
C LYS A 17 5.80 -10.71 -1.60
N MET A 18 6.17 -9.49 -1.96
CA MET A 18 5.71 -8.29 -1.25
C MET A 18 4.19 -8.16 -1.29
N ALA A 19 3.56 -8.37 -2.45
CA ALA A 19 2.11 -8.28 -2.60
C ALA A 19 1.35 -9.27 -1.69
N ARG A 20 1.87 -10.48 -1.52
CA ARG A 20 1.31 -11.47 -0.58
C ARG A 20 1.36 -10.97 0.86
N LEU A 21 2.49 -10.41 1.29
CA LEU A 21 2.65 -9.84 2.64
C LEU A 21 1.76 -8.60 2.86
N VAL A 22 1.59 -7.76 1.84
CA VAL A 22 0.63 -6.65 1.90
C VAL A 22 -0.79 -7.17 2.07
N ALA A 23 -1.19 -8.21 1.32
CA ALA A 23 -2.51 -8.82 1.48
C ALA A 23 -2.70 -9.47 2.86
N GLU A 24 -1.66 -10.11 3.41
CA GLU A 24 -1.68 -10.61 4.80
C GLU A 24 -1.97 -9.48 5.79
N GLY A 25 -1.28 -8.34 5.64
CA GLY A 25 -1.52 -7.17 6.48
C GLY A 25 -2.93 -6.61 6.37
N VAL A 26 -3.55 -6.63 5.18
CA VAL A 26 -4.96 -6.27 5.01
C VAL A 26 -5.88 -7.20 5.81
N CYS A 27 -5.60 -8.50 5.82
CA CYS A 27 -6.39 -9.50 6.54
C CYS A 27 -6.35 -9.34 8.07
N GLU A 28 -5.40 -8.57 8.62
CA GLU A 28 -5.34 -8.29 10.06
C GLU A 28 -6.47 -7.37 10.54
N ILE A 29 -7.14 -6.65 9.62
CA ILE A 29 -8.29 -5.79 9.96
C ILE A 29 -9.60 -6.53 9.66
N PRO A 30 -10.36 -6.96 10.68
CA PRO A 30 -11.59 -7.71 10.48
C PRO A 30 -12.60 -6.95 9.62
N GLY A 31 -13.37 -7.67 8.81
CA GLY A 31 -14.45 -7.08 8.00
C GLY A 31 -13.97 -6.34 6.75
N ILE A 32 -12.72 -6.53 6.32
CA ILE A 32 -12.22 -6.06 5.02
C ILE A 32 -12.09 -7.26 4.08
N GLU A 33 -12.72 -7.18 2.91
CA GLU A 33 -12.51 -8.16 1.83
C GLU A 33 -11.27 -7.80 1.03
N VAL A 34 -10.39 -8.78 0.79
CA VAL A 34 -9.16 -8.56 0.02
C VAL A 34 -9.13 -9.43 -1.24
N ARG A 35 -8.68 -8.83 -2.35
CA ARG A 35 -8.28 -9.54 -3.57
C ARG A 35 -6.82 -9.27 -3.87
N LEU A 36 -6.08 -10.34 -4.18
CA LEU A 36 -4.69 -10.27 -4.63
C LEU A 36 -4.63 -10.69 -6.11
N LYS A 37 -4.21 -9.78 -6.98
CA LYS A 37 -4.15 -10.04 -8.42
C LYS A 37 -2.86 -9.51 -9.05
N SER A 38 -2.29 -10.32 -9.94
CA SER A 38 -1.30 -9.81 -10.88
C SER A 38 -1.98 -9.00 -11.97
N ILE A 39 -1.25 -8.04 -12.55
CA ILE A 39 -1.75 -7.15 -13.59
C ILE A 39 -2.25 -7.92 -14.83
N GLN A 40 -1.66 -9.10 -15.10
CA GLN A 40 -2.06 -9.95 -16.22
C GLN A 40 -3.42 -10.63 -16.01
N LYS A 41 -3.86 -10.75 -14.75
CA LYS A 41 -5.14 -11.38 -14.35
C LYS A 41 -6.18 -10.37 -13.91
N ALA A 42 -5.79 -9.12 -13.73
CA ALA A 42 -6.69 -8.06 -13.34
C ALA A 42 -7.39 -7.45 -14.56
N ASN A 43 -8.55 -6.91 -14.32
CA ASN A 43 -9.31 -6.18 -15.32
C ASN A 43 -9.94 -4.91 -14.70
N ARG A 44 -10.65 -4.16 -15.52
CA ARG A 44 -11.35 -2.95 -15.15
C ARG A 44 -12.33 -3.15 -13.99
N ASP A 45 -13.03 -4.27 -13.95
CA ASP A 45 -14.04 -4.54 -12.91
C ASP A 45 -13.40 -4.70 -11.53
N ASP A 46 -12.15 -5.18 -11.45
CA ASP A 46 -11.42 -5.25 -10.19
C ASP A 46 -11.12 -3.86 -9.62
N ILE A 47 -10.83 -2.89 -10.49
CA ILE A 47 -10.59 -1.50 -10.10
C ILE A 47 -11.90 -0.85 -9.61
N TYR A 48 -13.02 -1.13 -10.27
CA TYR A 48 -14.32 -0.64 -9.81
C TYR A 48 -14.76 -1.30 -8.50
N TRP A 49 -14.46 -2.58 -8.33
CA TRP A 49 -14.85 -3.36 -7.17
C TRP A 49 -14.23 -2.85 -5.86
N CYS A 50 -12.97 -2.40 -5.87
CA CYS A 50 -12.27 -2.04 -4.64
C CYS A 50 -12.59 -0.61 -4.19
N ASP A 51 -12.52 -0.39 -2.88
CA ASP A 51 -12.54 0.91 -2.22
C ASP A 51 -11.13 1.42 -1.95
N GLY A 52 -10.21 0.48 -1.72
CA GLY A 52 -8.78 0.75 -1.52
C GLY A 52 -7.91 -0.13 -2.42
N ILE A 53 -6.75 0.40 -2.82
CA ILE A 53 -5.80 -0.32 -3.67
C ILE A 53 -4.36 -0.15 -3.18
N ALA A 54 -3.63 -1.26 -3.11
CA ALA A 54 -2.18 -1.25 -3.00
C ALA A 54 -1.57 -1.60 -4.35
N LEU A 55 -0.81 -0.68 -4.95
CA LEU A 55 -0.15 -0.90 -6.24
C LEU A 55 1.31 -1.31 -6.05
N GLY A 56 1.68 -2.45 -6.66
CA GLY A 56 3.05 -2.96 -6.65
C GLY A 56 3.68 -3.05 -8.03
N SER A 57 4.88 -2.50 -8.19
CA SER A 57 5.67 -2.61 -9.42
C SER A 57 7.13 -2.90 -9.11
N PRO A 58 7.82 -3.73 -9.91
CA PRO A 58 9.28 -3.70 -9.88
C PRO A 58 9.77 -2.35 -10.38
N THR A 59 10.93 -1.92 -9.87
CA THR A 59 11.63 -0.73 -10.35
C THR A 59 12.36 -1.07 -11.64
N HIS A 60 11.96 -0.47 -12.74
CA HIS A 60 12.64 -0.55 -14.02
C HIS A 60 13.21 0.81 -14.38
N PHE A 61 14.56 0.92 -14.39
CA PHE A 61 15.25 2.19 -14.69
C PHE A 61 14.77 3.37 -13.84
N GLY A 62 14.53 3.14 -12.55
CA GLY A 62 14.14 4.17 -11.59
C GLY A 62 12.65 4.52 -11.57
N THR A 63 11.78 3.79 -12.31
CA THR A 63 10.35 4.07 -12.37
C THR A 63 9.51 2.79 -12.48
N VAL A 64 8.20 2.95 -12.63
CA VAL A 64 7.25 1.83 -12.79
C VAL A 64 7.53 1.02 -14.05
N SER A 65 7.24 -0.25 -14.02
CA SER A 65 7.33 -1.11 -15.21
C SER A 65 6.36 -0.65 -16.31
N SER A 66 6.76 -0.82 -17.57
CA SER A 66 5.92 -0.49 -18.73
C SER A 66 4.56 -1.22 -18.69
N THR A 67 4.53 -2.46 -18.24
CA THR A 67 3.30 -3.25 -18.11
C THR A 67 2.32 -2.60 -17.13
N MET A 68 2.79 -2.15 -15.96
CA MET A 68 1.96 -1.44 -14.98
C MET A 68 1.48 -0.12 -15.54
N LYS A 69 2.36 0.65 -16.18
CA LYS A 69 2.01 1.94 -16.77
C LYS A 69 0.95 1.77 -17.87
N LYS A 70 1.13 0.81 -18.76
CA LYS A 70 0.19 0.52 -19.85
C LYS A 70 -1.21 0.17 -19.32
N PHE A 71 -1.31 -0.65 -18.29
CA PHE A 71 -2.60 -0.99 -17.67
C PHE A 71 -3.39 0.27 -17.27
N TRP A 72 -2.73 1.22 -16.63
CA TRP A 72 -3.35 2.47 -16.18
C TRP A 72 -3.68 3.40 -17.36
N GLU A 73 -2.89 3.41 -18.43
CA GLU A 73 -3.21 4.15 -19.66
C GLU A 73 -4.45 3.60 -20.36
N GLU A 74 -4.65 2.29 -20.35
CA GLU A 74 -5.83 1.64 -20.91
C GLU A 74 -7.12 1.93 -20.12
N LEU A 75 -7.00 2.37 -18.85
CA LEU A 75 -8.13 2.84 -18.03
C LEU A 75 -8.52 4.31 -18.26
N LEU A 76 -7.90 5.01 -19.22
CA LEU A 76 -8.25 6.40 -19.52
C LEU A 76 -9.76 6.65 -19.72
N PRO A 77 -10.58 5.76 -20.32
CA PRO A 77 -12.03 5.95 -20.42
C PRO A 77 -12.76 5.98 -19.05
N ASP A 78 -12.07 5.59 -17.96
CA ASP A 78 -12.58 5.58 -16.60
C ASP A 78 -12.11 6.78 -15.78
N TRP A 79 -11.35 7.67 -16.39
CA TRP A 79 -10.94 8.91 -15.75
C TRP A 79 -12.16 9.68 -15.23
N GLN A 80 -12.05 10.27 -14.05
CA GLN A 80 -13.15 10.91 -13.31
C GLN A 80 -14.22 9.95 -12.73
N LYS A 81 -14.01 8.62 -12.77
CA LYS A 81 -14.97 7.65 -12.22
C LYS A 81 -14.44 6.90 -11.02
N LEU A 82 -13.20 7.19 -10.61
CA LEU A 82 -12.48 6.48 -9.55
C LEU A 82 -12.17 7.37 -8.34
N ASP A 83 -12.67 8.62 -8.36
CA ASP A 83 -12.44 9.59 -7.30
C ASP A 83 -12.82 9.06 -5.92
N GLY A 84 -11.96 9.37 -4.93
CA GLY A 84 -12.19 9.04 -3.53
C GLY A 84 -11.78 7.64 -3.11
N LYS A 85 -11.29 6.79 -4.03
CA LYS A 85 -10.64 5.52 -3.64
C LYS A 85 -9.34 5.80 -2.88
N ILE A 86 -8.94 4.87 -2.01
CA ILE A 86 -7.76 5.03 -1.17
C ILE A 86 -6.60 4.25 -1.77
N GLY A 87 -5.40 4.84 -1.81
CA GLY A 87 -4.26 4.24 -2.50
C GLY A 87 -2.94 4.28 -1.74
N CYS A 88 -2.14 3.22 -1.89
CA CYS A 88 -0.74 3.19 -1.45
C CYS A 88 0.11 2.37 -2.44
N ALA A 89 1.42 2.44 -2.28
CA ALA A 89 2.35 1.85 -3.22
C ALA A 89 3.40 0.95 -2.55
N PHE A 90 3.92 -0.03 -3.30
CA PHE A 90 5.09 -0.81 -2.91
C PHE A 90 5.94 -1.17 -4.13
N SER A 91 7.24 -1.35 -3.92
CA SER A 91 8.16 -1.62 -5.03
C SER A 91 9.36 -2.49 -4.64
N SER A 92 9.74 -3.40 -5.52
CA SER A 92 11.01 -4.10 -5.45
C SER A 92 12.01 -3.54 -6.46
N GLN A 93 13.29 -3.57 -6.10
CA GLN A 93 14.42 -3.18 -6.95
C GLN A 93 15.50 -4.26 -6.90
N GLY A 94 16.44 -4.26 -7.85
CA GLY A 94 17.51 -5.26 -7.90
C GLY A 94 18.54 -5.07 -6.78
N SER A 95 18.89 -3.82 -6.44
CA SER A 95 19.85 -3.46 -5.40
C SER A 95 19.43 -2.17 -4.72
N TRP A 96 19.87 -1.95 -3.48
CA TRP A 96 19.64 -0.70 -2.77
C TRP A 96 20.17 0.51 -3.57
N GLY A 97 19.42 1.60 -3.56
CA GLY A 97 19.71 2.78 -4.40
C GLY A 97 19.17 2.68 -5.83
N GLY A 98 18.43 1.63 -6.18
CA GLY A 98 17.85 1.42 -7.52
C GLY A 98 16.61 2.27 -7.84
N GLY A 99 16.06 3.02 -6.87
CA GLY A 99 14.94 3.95 -7.09
C GLY A 99 13.56 3.38 -6.76
N ALA A 100 13.45 2.43 -5.83
CA ALA A 100 12.16 1.88 -5.44
C ALA A 100 11.22 2.93 -4.84
N GLU A 101 11.74 3.89 -4.07
CA GLU A 101 10.95 5.00 -3.54
C GLU A 101 10.42 5.90 -4.66
N LEU A 102 11.21 6.16 -5.71
CA LEU A 102 10.77 6.91 -6.89
C LEU A 102 9.67 6.14 -7.64
N THR A 103 9.78 4.82 -7.70
CA THR A 103 8.74 3.96 -8.27
C THR A 103 7.45 4.03 -7.47
N CYS A 104 7.53 4.00 -6.13
CA CYS A 104 6.35 4.20 -5.26
C CYS A 104 5.72 5.59 -5.49
N GLN A 105 6.51 6.65 -5.59
CA GLN A 105 6.01 7.99 -5.89
C GLN A 105 5.33 8.05 -7.26
N ALA A 106 5.91 7.41 -8.29
CA ALA A 106 5.30 7.35 -9.62
C ALA A 106 3.97 6.59 -9.59
N LEU A 107 3.85 5.49 -8.83
CA LEU A 107 2.58 4.78 -8.64
C LEU A 107 1.54 5.65 -7.93
N MET A 108 1.94 6.38 -6.88
CA MET A 108 1.04 7.32 -6.20
C MET A 108 0.61 8.45 -7.12
N THR A 109 1.50 8.96 -7.96
CA THR A 109 1.19 10.00 -8.95
C THR A 109 0.16 9.49 -9.97
N ILE A 110 0.27 8.25 -10.44
CA ILE A 110 -0.73 7.62 -11.30
C ILE A 110 -2.10 7.60 -10.59
N MET A 111 -2.15 7.13 -9.34
CA MET A 111 -3.39 7.08 -8.56
C MET A 111 -4.00 8.48 -8.34
N MET A 112 -3.18 9.49 -8.03
CA MET A 112 -3.66 10.89 -7.88
C MET A 112 -4.30 11.42 -9.17
N ASN A 113 -3.79 11.06 -10.36
CA ASN A 113 -4.42 11.44 -11.63
C ASN A 113 -5.82 10.84 -11.80
N TYR A 114 -6.13 9.76 -11.11
CA TYR A 114 -7.46 9.14 -11.07
C TYR A 114 -8.29 9.55 -9.83
N GLY A 115 -7.84 10.56 -9.07
CA GLY A 115 -8.58 11.10 -7.93
C GLY A 115 -8.47 10.31 -6.63
N PHE A 116 -7.49 9.42 -6.50
CA PHE A 116 -7.30 8.63 -5.28
C PHE A 116 -6.73 9.47 -4.14
N LEU A 117 -7.16 9.17 -2.94
CA LEU A 117 -6.54 9.61 -1.70
C LEU A 117 -5.32 8.73 -1.40
N VAL A 118 -4.12 9.24 -1.63
CA VAL A 118 -2.90 8.47 -1.41
C VAL A 118 -2.27 8.78 -0.06
N PHE A 119 -1.60 7.80 0.53
CA PHE A 119 -0.96 7.94 1.83
C PHE A 119 0.36 7.19 1.91
N GLY A 120 1.21 7.59 2.86
CA GLY A 120 2.39 6.88 3.30
C GLY A 120 2.24 6.31 4.71
N VAL A 121 3.23 5.55 5.17
CA VAL A 121 3.27 4.95 6.50
C VAL A 121 4.40 5.56 7.30
N THR A 122 4.08 6.21 8.43
CA THR A 122 5.06 6.86 9.31
C THR A 122 5.65 5.91 10.35
N ASP A 123 5.11 4.70 10.46
CA ASP A 123 5.57 3.72 11.42
C ASP A 123 6.98 3.21 11.09
N ILE A 124 7.76 2.90 12.11
CA ILE A 124 9.06 2.27 11.99
C ILE A 124 8.87 0.76 12.08
N SER A 125 9.20 0.04 11.02
CA SER A 125 9.07 -1.42 10.96
C SER A 125 10.27 -2.16 11.57
N GLY A 126 11.35 -1.42 11.89
CA GLY A 126 12.57 -1.94 12.49
C GLY A 126 13.65 -0.86 12.56
N HIS A 127 14.83 -1.21 13.09
CA HIS A 127 15.93 -0.25 13.18
C HIS A 127 16.26 0.34 11.79
N GLN A 128 16.16 1.68 11.66
CA GLN A 128 16.43 2.42 10.42
C GLN A 128 15.61 1.95 9.20
N PHE A 129 14.38 1.45 9.42
CA PHE A 129 13.54 0.95 8.34
C PHE A 129 12.13 1.55 8.41
N THR A 130 11.76 2.28 7.38
CA THR A 130 10.48 3.01 7.28
C THR A 130 9.79 2.74 5.94
N ALA A 131 8.52 3.12 5.82
CA ALA A 131 7.74 3.00 4.60
C ALA A 131 7.03 4.32 4.24
N HIS A 132 7.71 5.46 4.40
CA HIS A 132 7.12 6.79 4.21
C HIS A 132 6.50 6.98 2.82
N TYR A 133 7.12 6.44 1.79
CA TYR A 133 6.64 6.52 0.40
C TYR A 133 6.01 5.21 -0.08
N GLY A 134 5.87 4.21 0.80
CA GLY A 134 5.46 2.87 0.50
C GLY A 134 6.50 1.83 0.94
N ALA A 135 6.15 0.55 0.88
CA ALA A 135 7.09 -0.51 1.22
C ALA A 135 8.08 -0.73 0.06
N THR A 136 9.39 -0.69 0.35
CA THR A 136 10.44 -0.88 -0.67
C THR A 136 11.40 -1.99 -0.28
N GLN A 137 11.87 -2.76 -1.28
CA GLN A 137 12.78 -3.88 -1.07
C GLN A 137 13.86 -3.96 -2.15
N ALA A 138 15.07 -4.38 -1.76
CA ALA A 138 16.08 -4.87 -2.68
C ALA A 138 15.99 -6.40 -2.73
N GLY A 139 15.58 -6.94 -3.87
CA GLY A 139 15.25 -8.36 -4.00
C GLY A 139 13.93 -8.73 -3.30
N GLU A 140 13.87 -9.94 -2.73
CA GLU A 140 12.71 -10.41 -1.98
C GLU A 140 12.78 -10.00 -0.50
N PRO A 141 11.66 -9.79 0.19
CA PRO A 141 11.64 -9.57 1.63
C PRO A 141 12.04 -10.84 2.37
N ARG A 142 13.13 -10.78 3.14
CA ARG A 142 13.67 -11.91 3.91
C ARG A 142 13.78 -11.62 5.41
N GLU A 143 14.13 -10.39 5.76
CA GLU A 143 14.27 -9.97 7.14
C GLU A 143 12.91 -9.56 7.73
N GLU A 144 12.72 -9.76 9.04
CA GLU A 144 11.46 -9.43 9.73
C GLU A 144 11.02 -7.98 9.51
N LYS A 145 11.94 -7.02 9.55
CA LYS A 145 11.64 -5.60 9.30
C LYS A 145 11.10 -5.35 7.89
N GLN A 146 11.55 -6.13 6.90
CA GLN A 146 11.12 -6.06 5.52
C GLN A 146 9.72 -6.66 5.35
N ILE A 147 9.48 -7.80 5.98
CA ILE A 147 8.19 -8.49 6.01
C ILE A 147 7.16 -7.59 6.71
N GLU A 148 7.51 -7.07 7.89
CA GLU A 148 6.63 -6.18 8.66
C GLU A 148 6.33 -4.88 7.92
N SER A 149 7.27 -4.30 7.18
CA SER A 149 7.02 -3.13 6.36
C SER A 149 5.90 -3.35 5.34
N CYS A 150 5.90 -4.52 4.67
CA CYS A 150 4.85 -4.88 3.71
C CYS A 150 3.51 -5.12 4.42
N ARG A 151 3.48 -5.87 5.53
CA ARG A 151 2.26 -6.11 6.32
C ARG A 151 1.69 -4.81 6.87
N ARG A 152 2.56 -3.93 7.38
CA ARG A 152 2.16 -2.63 7.93
C ARG A 152 1.50 -1.75 6.89
N LEU A 153 2.00 -1.75 5.65
CA LEU A 153 1.38 -1.02 4.54
C LEU A 153 -0.03 -1.53 4.26
N GLY A 154 -0.20 -2.84 4.19
CA GLY A 154 -1.51 -3.49 3.96
C GLY A 154 -2.50 -3.21 5.10
N ARG A 155 -2.05 -3.34 6.35
CA ARG A 155 -2.83 -3.01 7.54
C ARG A 155 -3.29 -1.55 7.51
N ARG A 156 -2.38 -0.60 7.22
CA ARG A 156 -2.72 0.82 7.14
C ARG A 156 -3.76 1.12 6.07
N LEU A 157 -3.67 0.46 4.90
CA LEU A 157 -4.68 0.60 3.85
C LEU A 157 -6.05 0.11 4.35
N ALA A 158 -6.09 -1.05 5.01
CA ALA A 158 -7.32 -1.61 5.56
C ALA A 158 -7.90 -0.74 6.69
N GLU A 159 -7.06 -0.16 7.56
CA GLU A 159 -7.46 0.81 8.58
C GLU A 159 -8.17 2.02 7.96
N TRP A 160 -7.58 2.62 6.90
CA TRP A 160 -8.19 3.76 6.22
C TRP A 160 -9.50 3.39 5.50
N VAL A 161 -9.56 2.24 4.85
CA VAL A 161 -10.80 1.73 4.24
C VAL A 161 -11.88 1.52 5.31
N ALA A 162 -11.52 0.94 6.45
CA ALA A 162 -12.44 0.76 7.57
C ALA A 162 -12.98 2.09 8.09
N VAL A 163 -12.14 3.11 8.23
CA VAL A 163 -12.53 4.44 8.72
C VAL A 163 -13.41 5.18 7.72
N PHE A 164 -12.96 5.28 6.47
CA PHE A 164 -13.61 6.16 5.49
C PHE A 164 -14.81 5.52 4.79
N ILE A 165 -14.77 4.21 4.57
CA ILE A 165 -15.82 3.49 3.83
C ILE A 165 -16.83 2.85 4.79
N ASP A 166 -16.35 2.15 5.82
CA ASP A 166 -17.22 1.46 6.77
C ASP A 166 -17.64 2.33 7.96
N GLY A 167 -17.08 3.54 8.10
CA GLY A 167 -17.37 4.46 9.21
C GLY A 167 -16.84 4.01 10.57
N ARG A 168 -15.91 3.04 10.60
CA ARG A 168 -15.34 2.47 11.83
C ARG A 168 -14.24 3.36 12.42
N LYS A 169 -14.64 4.39 13.16
CA LYS A 169 -13.73 5.39 13.75
C LYS A 169 -12.68 4.76 14.67
N GLU A 170 -13.01 3.68 15.35
CA GLU A 170 -12.11 2.92 16.23
C GLU A 170 -10.91 2.29 15.49
N SER A 171 -11.02 2.11 14.17
CA SER A 171 -9.91 1.64 13.32
C SER A 171 -8.92 2.74 12.96
N HIS A 172 -9.13 3.98 13.42
CA HIS A 172 -8.27 5.09 13.07
C HIS A 172 -6.85 4.88 13.63
N PRO A 173 -5.79 4.95 12.79
CA PRO A 173 -4.42 4.60 13.20
C PRO A 173 -3.86 5.36 14.39
N LEU A 174 -4.36 6.55 14.64
CA LEU A 174 -3.88 7.42 15.74
C LEU A 174 -4.51 7.12 17.10
N LEU A 175 -5.70 6.51 17.14
CA LEU A 175 -6.42 6.32 18.43
C LEU A 175 -5.61 5.48 19.42
N GLY A 176 -4.92 4.43 18.95
CA GLY A 176 -4.05 3.62 19.80
C GLY A 176 -2.71 4.27 20.18
N LYS A 177 -2.29 5.30 19.45
CA LYS A 177 -0.98 5.97 19.68
C LYS A 177 -1.09 7.10 20.71
N TYR A 178 -2.16 7.87 20.69
CA TYR A 178 -2.35 9.00 21.63
C TYR A 178 -2.69 8.52 23.04
N SER A 179 -3.42 7.42 23.21
CA SER A 179 -3.69 6.87 24.55
C SER A 179 -2.41 6.45 25.29
N ARG A 180 -1.36 6.04 24.58
CA ARG A 180 -0.07 5.66 25.17
C ARG A 180 0.82 6.85 25.53
N HIS A 181 0.60 8.03 24.97
CA HIS A 181 1.35 9.24 25.31
C HIS A 181 0.75 9.97 26.52
N SER A 182 -0.58 10.01 26.64
CA SER A 182 -1.25 10.61 27.79
C SER A 182 -0.94 9.93 29.13
N GLU A 183 -0.76 8.59 29.11
CA GLU A 183 -0.40 7.83 30.31
C GLU A 183 1.06 8.04 30.75
N LYS A 184 1.96 8.43 29.85
CA LYS A 184 3.39 8.67 30.19
C LYS A 184 3.68 10.10 30.65
N GLU A 185 2.86 11.06 30.30
CA GLU A 185 3.01 12.44 30.76
C GLU A 185 2.46 12.63 32.19
N THR A 186 1.35 11.97 32.52
CA THR A 186 0.81 11.98 33.89
C THR A 186 1.67 11.27 34.94
N SER A 187 2.54 10.34 34.52
CA SER A 187 3.46 9.63 35.45
C SER A 187 4.81 10.35 35.65
N LYS A 188 5.03 11.53 35.06
CA LYS A 188 6.25 12.34 35.25
C LYS A 188 6.02 13.61 36.07
N GLU A 189 4.77 13.89 36.43
CA GLU A 189 4.40 15.05 37.27
C GLU A 189 4.05 14.66 38.73
N GLU A 190 4.23 13.38 39.11
CA GLU A 190 4.25 12.87 40.49
C GLU A 190 5.70 12.53 40.94
#